data_59e2a3b6c5c117648bfbb87d5b172e33
#
_entry.id   59e2a3b6c5c117648bfbb87d5b172e33
#
_cell.length_a   1.000
_cell.length_b   1.000
_cell.length_c   1.000
_cell.angle_alpha   90.00
_cell.angle_beta   90.00
_cell.angle_gamma   90.00
#
_symmetry.space_group_name_H-M   'P 1'
#
loop_
_entity.id
_entity.type
_entity.pdbx_description
1 polymer ?
#
loop_
_entity_poly.entity_id
_entity_poly.type
_entity_poly.pdbx_seq_one_letter_code
_entity_poly.pdbx_strand_id
1 'polypeptide(L)'
;MNRDLNIKSTIRQILGVLISIMILMPFTVSSQTVTTTIDCANATTDINGNGYRWDLSNKILALDGIDLRTSQMMGIELPPNSTITLQGDNYIEGASRAILFNIGSTEQDPGGTLTIKGDGALTLNSTNTPSAIFNAGTSTIKNKAILVIESSTVITNGLSVGGNAKDENGEWGKTGETILRNNAWLDITWEKTTNPSGLPLYNHNIKVENSVLFYNYRNTGTLGYYGEVYGDVTLSGDCT
;
A
#
# COMPACT_ATOMS: atom_id res chain seq x y z
N MET A 1 -51.91 41.53 17.91
CA MET A 1 -51.12 40.52 18.64
C MET A 1 -50.73 39.29 17.78
N ASN A 2 -50.59 39.42 16.46
CA ASN A 2 -50.28 38.28 15.55
C ASN A 2 -49.04 38.47 14.65
N ARG A 3 -48.27 39.54 14.79
CA ARG A 3 -47.06 39.74 13.96
C ARG A 3 -45.81 39.05 14.53
N ASP A 4 -45.67 38.95 15.85
CA ASP A 4 -44.48 38.35 16.50
C ASP A 4 -44.39 36.82 16.35
N LEU A 5 -45.52 36.13 16.21
CA LEU A 5 -45.57 34.69 16.00
C LEU A 5 -45.10 34.28 14.62
N ASN A 6 -45.35 35.14 13.62
CA ASN A 6 -44.98 34.87 12.22
C ASN A 6 -43.45 35.02 12.00
N ILE A 7 -42.83 36.00 12.65
CA ILE A 7 -41.39 36.26 12.57
C ILE A 7 -40.60 35.10 13.17
N LYS A 8 -41.02 34.55 14.33
CA LYS A 8 -40.36 33.39 14.99
C LYS A 8 -40.46 32.13 14.17
N SER A 9 -41.59 31.88 13.49
CA SER A 9 -41.77 30.74 12.58
C SER A 9 -40.86 30.86 11.35
N THR A 10 -40.78 32.02 10.73
CA THR A 10 -39.94 32.30 9.57
C THR A 10 -38.45 32.17 9.91
N ILE A 11 -37.99 32.67 11.06
CA ILE A 11 -36.58 32.50 11.49
C ILE A 11 -36.23 31.05 11.74
N ARG A 12 -37.12 30.23 12.31
CA ARG A 12 -36.90 28.81 12.52
C ARG A 12 -36.79 28.03 11.19
N GLN A 13 -37.63 28.39 10.22
CA GLN A 13 -37.58 27.78 8.89
C GLN A 13 -36.28 28.14 8.13
N ILE A 14 -35.87 29.41 8.17
CA ILE A 14 -34.60 29.87 7.55
C ILE A 14 -33.40 29.22 8.25
N LEU A 15 -33.39 29.11 9.57
CA LEU A 15 -32.31 28.46 10.32
C LEU A 15 -32.24 26.98 10.01
N GLY A 16 -33.38 26.26 9.88
CA GLY A 16 -33.46 24.88 9.50
C GLY A 16 -32.93 24.63 8.10
N VAL A 17 -33.23 25.49 7.12
CA VAL A 17 -32.71 25.38 5.74
C VAL A 17 -31.21 25.67 5.71
N LEU A 18 -30.72 26.67 6.44
CA LEU A 18 -29.27 26.97 6.52
C LEU A 18 -28.47 25.83 7.15
N ILE A 19 -28.97 25.19 8.19
CA ILE A 19 -28.34 24.04 8.83
C ILE A 19 -28.35 22.82 7.85
N SER A 20 -29.46 22.61 7.12
CA SER A 20 -29.54 21.53 6.13
C SER A 20 -28.59 21.74 4.95
N ILE A 21 -28.38 23.00 4.51
CA ILE A 21 -27.43 23.30 3.43
C ILE A 21 -25.97 23.12 3.92
N MET A 22 -25.65 23.45 5.17
CA MET A 22 -24.32 23.18 5.75
C MET A 22 -24.00 21.68 5.86
N ILE A 23 -25.01 20.84 6.14
CA ILE A 23 -24.82 19.37 6.23
C ILE A 23 -24.68 18.72 4.84
N LEU A 24 -25.22 19.37 3.80
CA LEU A 24 -25.18 18.85 2.40
C LEU A 24 -24.02 19.40 1.56
N MET A 25 -23.22 20.31 2.09
CA MET A 25 -21.98 20.68 1.41
C MET A 25 -21.00 19.52 1.55
N PRO A 26 -20.64 18.83 0.47
CA PRO A 26 -19.52 17.89 0.54
C PRO A 26 -18.31 18.72 0.94
N PHE A 27 -17.76 18.45 2.12
CA PHE A 27 -16.40 18.90 2.43
C PHE A 27 -15.50 18.18 1.44
N THR A 28 -15.22 18.82 0.33
CA THR A 28 -14.10 18.41 -0.53
C THR A 28 -12.85 18.73 0.29
N VAL A 29 -12.39 17.77 1.07
CA VAL A 29 -11.02 17.80 1.56
C VAL A 29 -10.18 17.72 0.29
N SER A 30 -9.63 18.84 -0.14
CA SER A 30 -8.64 18.87 -1.20
C SER A 30 -7.45 18.07 -0.66
N SER A 31 -7.31 16.84 -1.12
CA SER A 31 -6.11 16.05 -0.87
C SER A 31 -4.92 16.86 -1.41
N GLN A 32 -4.06 17.31 -0.51
CA GLN A 32 -2.86 18.02 -0.91
C GLN A 32 -1.84 16.98 -1.36
N THR A 33 -1.40 17.05 -2.61
CA THR A 33 -0.43 16.10 -3.16
C THR A 33 0.89 16.20 -2.41
N VAL A 34 1.37 15.08 -1.87
CA VAL A 34 2.70 14.95 -1.28
C VAL A 34 3.68 14.60 -2.40
N THR A 35 4.77 15.35 -2.53
CA THR A 35 5.72 15.20 -3.65
C THR A 35 7.10 14.69 -3.25
N THR A 36 7.29 14.38 -1.97
CA THR A 36 8.56 13.88 -1.44
C THR A 36 8.37 12.50 -0.82
N THR A 37 9.42 11.69 -0.83
CA THR A 37 9.44 10.38 -0.15
C THR A 37 9.09 10.52 1.33
N ILE A 38 8.26 9.63 1.84
CA ILE A 38 8.03 9.45 3.28
C ILE A 38 9.06 8.45 3.78
N ASP A 39 10.14 8.96 4.37
CA ASP A 39 11.24 8.13 4.89
C ASP A 39 11.01 7.81 6.38
N CYS A 40 10.32 6.70 6.64
CA CYS A 40 10.13 6.17 7.98
C CYS A 40 11.34 5.32 8.44
N ALA A 41 12.15 4.83 7.50
CA ALA A 41 13.27 3.95 7.81
C ALA A 41 14.40 4.66 8.55
N ASN A 42 14.64 5.92 8.21
CA ASN A 42 15.65 6.77 8.84
C ASN A 42 15.07 7.77 9.85
N ALA A 43 13.77 7.66 10.15
CA ALA A 43 13.11 8.54 11.12
C ALA A 43 13.68 8.34 12.54
N THR A 44 13.97 9.44 13.22
CA THR A 44 14.41 9.47 14.63
C THR A 44 13.32 9.97 15.58
N THR A 45 12.20 10.44 15.02
CA THR A 45 11.02 10.93 15.73
C THR A 45 9.77 10.55 14.95
N ASP A 46 8.61 10.74 15.57
CA ASP A 46 7.33 10.65 14.85
C ASP A 46 7.29 11.66 13.70
N ILE A 47 6.66 11.27 12.59
CA ILE A 47 6.46 12.14 11.43
C ILE A 47 4.97 12.40 11.28
N ASN A 48 4.59 13.64 11.05
CA ASN A 48 3.22 14.02 10.75
C ASN A 48 3.19 14.81 9.45
N GLY A 49 2.29 14.44 8.57
CA GLY A 49 2.06 15.11 7.30
C GLY A 49 0.58 15.16 6.94
N ASN A 50 0.29 15.70 5.78
CA ASN A 50 -1.08 15.73 5.29
C ASN A 50 -1.49 14.33 4.78
N GLY A 51 -2.49 13.74 5.42
CA GLY A 51 -2.98 12.40 5.09
C GLY A 51 -2.07 11.26 5.57
N TYR A 52 -1.04 11.53 6.38
CA TYR A 52 -0.21 10.46 6.96
C TYR A 52 0.39 10.82 8.32
N ARG A 53 0.62 9.80 9.13
CA ARG A 53 1.34 9.87 10.39
C ARG A 53 2.17 8.62 10.61
N TRP A 54 3.45 8.81 10.95
CA TRP A 54 4.35 7.74 11.39
C TRP A 54 4.52 7.78 12.91
N ASP A 55 4.23 6.66 13.56
CA ASP A 55 4.55 6.40 14.97
C ASP A 55 5.81 5.54 15.01
N LEU A 56 6.92 6.15 15.40
CA LEU A 56 8.24 5.51 15.43
C LEU A 56 8.28 4.37 16.44
N SER A 57 7.67 4.54 17.61
CA SER A 57 7.74 3.57 18.70
C SER A 57 7.02 2.26 18.37
N ASN A 58 5.90 2.35 17.66
CA ASN A 58 5.09 1.21 17.26
C ASN A 58 5.36 0.76 15.82
N LYS A 59 6.16 1.51 15.06
CA LYS A 59 6.42 1.31 13.62
C LYS A 59 5.12 1.26 12.81
N ILE A 60 4.20 2.19 13.07
CA ILE A 60 2.91 2.29 12.41
C ILE A 60 2.87 3.54 11.53
N LEU A 61 2.63 3.35 10.24
CA LEU A 61 2.29 4.41 9.30
C LEU A 61 0.78 4.42 9.07
N ALA A 62 0.10 5.42 9.61
CA ALA A 62 -1.31 5.65 9.33
C ALA A 62 -1.45 6.50 8.06
N LEU A 63 -2.27 6.05 7.12
CA LEU A 63 -2.62 6.75 5.89
C LEU A 63 -4.13 7.04 5.89
N ASP A 64 -4.49 8.29 5.59
CA ASP A 64 -5.87 8.77 5.57
C ASP A 64 -6.08 9.74 4.39
N GLY A 65 -6.45 9.17 3.25
CA GLY A 65 -6.71 9.92 2.02
C GLY A 65 -5.47 10.59 1.42
N ILE A 66 -4.28 10.00 1.54
CA ILE A 66 -3.06 10.57 0.96
C ILE A 66 -3.05 10.44 -0.57
N ASP A 67 -2.58 11.49 -1.26
CA ASP A 67 -2.15 11.43 -2.65
C ASP A 67 -0.65 11.78 -2.71
N LEU A 68 0.21 10.76 -2.73
CA LEU A 68 1.66 10.90 -2.82
C LEU A 68 2.11 10.58 -4.24
N ARG A 69 2.71 11.55 -4.93
CA ARG A 69 3.28 11.39 -6.26
C ARG A 69 4.67 12.00 -6.30
N THR A 70 5.67 11.16 -6.35
CA THR A 70 7.05 11.64 -6.33
C THR A 70 7.85 11.12 -7.53
N SER A 71 8.72 11.98 -8.06
CA SER A 71 9.74 11.59 -9.03
C SER A 71 10.97 10.95 -8.38
N GLN A 72 11.02 10.90 -7.05
CA GLN A 72 12.06 10.20 -6.32
C GLN A 72 11.92 8.68 -6.53
N MET A 73 12.99 7.94 -6.30
CA MET A 73 12.98 6.50 -6.54
C MET A 73 11.91 5.77 -5.73
N MET A 74 11.68 6.19 -4.49
CA MET A 74 10.75 5.56 -3.55
C MET A 74 9.65 6.54 -3.13
N GLY A 75 8.41 6.05 -3.03
CA GLY A 75 7.30 6.80 -2.43
C GLY A 75 7.37 6.75 -0.90
N ILE A 76 7.42 5.53 -0.35
CA ILE A 76 7.54 5.27 1.09
C ILE A 76 8.70 4.32 1.35
N GLU A 77 9.46 4.59 2.40
CA GLU A 77 10.53 3.75 2.91
C GLU A 77 10.25 3.33 4.36
N LEU A 78 10.26 2.02 4.62
CA LEU A 78 9.86 1.44 5.89
C LEU A 78 10.95 0.54 6.50
N PRO A 79 11.19 0.62 7.81
CA PRO A 79 12.05 -0.33 8.52
C PRO A 79 11.37 -1.72 8.63
N PRO A 80 12.11 -2.75 9.08
CA PRO A 80 11.54 -4.07 9.36
C PRO A 80 10.41 -4.03 10.40
N ASN A 81 9.43 -4.93 10.23
CA ASN A 81 8.29 -5.09 11.13
C ASN A 81 7.38 -3.86 11.23
N SER A 82 7.10 -3.24 10.08
CA SER A 82 6.22 -2.08 10.00
C SER A 82 4.77 -2.46 9.71
N THR A 83 3.86 -1.60 10.14
CA THR A 83 2.43 -1.70 9.80
C THR A 83 1.98 -0.44 9.09
N ILE A 84 1.23 -0.59 8.00
CA ILE A 84 0.46 0.49 7.38
C ILE A 84 -1.01 0.30 7.78
N THR A 85 -1.62 1.33 8.34
CA THR A 85 -3.07 1.36 8.60
C THR A 85 -3.74 2.28 7.60
N LEU A 86 -4.86 1.82 7.02
CA LEU A 86 -5.55 2.51 5.94
C LEU A 86 -6.89 3.06 6.40
N GLN A 87 -7.15 4.32 6.08
CA GLN A 87 -8.45 4.95 6.12
C GLN A 87 -8.66 5.72 4.80
N GLY A 88 -9.87 5.64 4.23
CA GLY A 88 -10.17 6.27 2.94
C GLY A 88 -9.37 5.72 1.76
N ASP A 89 -9.35 6.46 0.67
CA ASP A 89 -8.64 6.10 -0.56
C ASP A 89 -7.25 6.73 -0.57
N ASN A 90 -6.21 5.91 -0.66
CA ASN A 90 -4.83 6.32 -0.63
C ASN A 90 -4.15 6.00 -1.96
N TYR A 91 -3.35 6.92 -2.47
CA TYR A 91 -2.55 6.74 -3.68
C TYR A 91 -1.09 7.06 -3.42
N ILE A 92 -0.20 6.15 -3.83
CA ILE A 92 1.25 6.31 -3.67
C ILE A 92 1.95 5.94 -4.96
N GLU A 93 2.77 6.87 -5.47
CA GLU A 93 3.58 6.69 -6.67
C GLU A 93 5.03 7.05 -6.39
N GLY A 94 5.94 6.19 -6.83
CA GLY A 94 7.39 6.44 -6.86
C GLY A 94 7.99 6.08 -8.22
N ALA A 95 9.14 6.63 -8.56
CA ALA A 95 9.75 6.36 -9.86
C ALA A 95 10.13 4.88 -10.04
N SER A 96 10.66 4.23 -9.02
CA SER A 96 11.03 2.81 -9.05
C SER A 96 10.15 1.94 -8.18
N ARG A 97 9.68 2.44 -7.02
CA ARG A 97 8.87 1.72 -6.05
C ARG A 97 7.89 2.67 -5.39
N ALA A 98 6.66 2.24 -5.20
CA ALA A 98 5.74 2.96 -4.32
C ALA A 98 6.10 2.71 -2.85
N ILE A 99 6.37 1.46 -2.48
CA ILE A 99 6.79 1.06 -1.14
C ILE A 99 8.07 0.22 -1.23
N LEU A 100 9.07 0.62 -0.47
CA LEU A 100 10.26 -0.16 -0.16
C LEU A 100 10.24 -0.47 1.34
N PHE A 101 10.23 -1.75 1.74
CA PHE A 101 10.18 -2.18 3.13
C PHE A 101 11.38 -3.04 3.53
N ASN A 102 11.59 -3.27 4.83
CA ASN A 102 12.75 -3.95 5.41
C ASN A 102 14.08 -3.21 5.23
N ILE A 103 14.05 -1.89 5.14
CA ILE A 103 15.27 -1.07 5.09
C ILE A 103 15.99 -1.16 6.44
N GLY A 104 17.30 -1.38 6.41
CA GLY A 104 18.13 -1.51 7.61
C GLY A 104 18.14 -2.92 8.20
N SER A 105 17.63 -3.93 7.50
CA SER A 105 17.79 -5.34 7.89
C SER A 105 19.27 -5.71 8.02
N THR A 106 19.59 -6.48 9.06
CA THR A 106 20.95 -6.97 9.35
C THR A 106 20.96 -8.50 9.48
N GLU A 107 22.12 -9.12 9.59
CA GLU A 107 22.20 -10.56 9.87
C GLU A 107 21.54 -10.95 11.21
N GLN A 108 21.52 -10.04 12.18
CA GLN A 108 20.91 -10.23 13.50
C GLN A 108 19.40 -9.94 13.49
N ASP A 109 18.94 -9.08 12.54
CA ASP A 109 17.53 -8.80 12.28
C ASP A 109 17.26 -8.94 10.76
N PRO A 110 17.14 -10.19 10.28
CA PRO A 110 17.21 -10.50 8.84
C PRO A 110 15.94 -10.15 8.07
N GLY A 111 15.20 -9.19 8.47
CA GLY A 111 13.97 -8.76 7.83
C GLY A 111 12.75 -9.03 8.68
N GLY A 112 11.61 -8.68 8.14
CA GLY A 112 10.39 -8.71 8.91
C GLY A 112 9.14 -8.66 8.06
N THR A 113 8.05 -8.44 8.75
CA THR A 113 6.72 -8.38 8.18
C THR A 113 6.33 -6.94 7.90
N LEU A 114 5.87 -6.67 6.68
CA LEU A 114 5.02 -5.52 6.39
C LEU A 114 3.57 -5.97 6.49
N THR A 115 2.80 -5.35 7.38
CA THR A 115 1.35 -5.55 7.46
C THR A 115 0.62 -4.32 6.90
N ILE A 116 -0.29 -4.54 5.96
CA ILE A 116 -1.21 -3.51 5.44
C ILE A 116 -2.60 -3.91 5.90
N LYS A 117 -3.30 -3.03 6.62
CA LYS A 117 -4.62 -3.32 7.18
C LYS A 117 -5.49 -2.08 7.34
N GLY A 118 -6.79 -2.28 7.52
CA GLY A 118 -7.77 -1.21 7.74
C GLY A 118 -8.87 -1.22 6.68
N ASP A 119 -9.85 -0.33 6.85
CA ASP A 119 -11.07 -0.30 6.01
C ASP A 119 -10.88 0.52 4.72
N GLY A 120 -9.69 1.10 4.53
CA GLY A 120 -9.36 1.91 3.35
C GLY A 120 -8.83 1.11 2.18
N ALA A 121 -8.64 1.80 1.05
CA ALA A 121 -7.99 1.30 -0.14
C ALA A 121 -6.60 1.93 -0.32
N LEU A 122 -5.68 1.18 -0.93
CA LEU A 122 -4.32 1.62 -1.24
C LEU A 122 -3.98 1.28 -2.69
N THR A 123 -3.83 2.31 -3.51
CA THR A 123 -3.34 2.19 -4.88
C THR A 123 -1.86 2.53 -4.92
N LEU A 124 -1.08 1.61 -5.46
CA LEU A 124 0.38 1.68 -5.53
C LEU A 124 0.85 1.62 -6.98
N ASN A 125 1.66 2.59 -7.37
CA ASN A 125 2.21 2.67 -8.71
C ASN A 125 3.72 2.90 -8.70
N SER A 126 4.42 2.25 -9.60
CA SER A 126 5.80 2.56 -9.95
C SER A 126 5.90 2.87 -11.44
N THR A 127 6.52 4.01 -11.79
CA THR A 127 6.49 4.49 -13.16
C THR A 127 7.53 3.83 -14.07
N ASN A 128 8.65 3.38 -13.51
CA ASN A 128 9.77 2.84 -14.29
C ASN A 128 9.89 1.32 -14.25
N THR A 129 9.33 0.66 -13.23
CA THR A 129 9.46 -0.80 -13.04
C THR A 129 8.15 -1.39 -12.51
N PRO A 130 7.77 -2.61 -12.93
CA PRO A 130 6.57 -3.26 -12.42
C PRO A 130 6.84 -3.92 -11.05
N SER A 131 7.10 -3.14 -10.02
CA SER A 131 7.39 -3.64 -8.68
C SER A 131 7.09 -2.54 -7.66
N ALA A 132 5.83 -2.11 -7.59
CA ALA A 132 5.43 -1.03 -6.69
C ALA A 132 5.67 -1.38 -5.22
N ILE A 133 5.46 -2.64 -4.81
CA ILE A 133 5.85 -3.13 -3.49
C ILE A 133 7.12 -3.95 -3.63
N PHE A 134 8.16 -3.56 -2.92
CA PHE A 134 9.46 -4.21 -3.02
C PHE A 134 10.09 -4.40 -1.63
N ASN A 135 10.67 -5.58 -1.41
CA ASN A 135 11.45 -5.86 -0.23
C ASN A 135 12.91 -5.42 -0.41
N ALA A 136 13.39 -4.55 0.46
CA ALA A 136 14.81 -4.26 0.55
C ALA A 136 15.54 -5.47 1.10
N GLY A 137 16.61 -5.88 0.43
CA GLY A 137 17.45 -6.99 0.85
C GLY A 137 18.86 -6.79 0.31
N THR A 138 19.81 -7.46 0.95
CA THR A 138 21.19 -7.54 0.43
C THR A 138 21.52 -8.97 0.10
N SER A 139 22.45 -9.18 -0.84
CA SER A 139 22.89 -10.51 -1.25
C SER A 139 23.55 -11.36 -0.15
N THR A 140 23.83 -10.75 0.99
CA THR A 140 24.55 -11.38 2.11
C THR A 140 23.64 -11.69 3.30
N ILE A 141 22.43 -11.12 3.36
CA ILE A 141 21.52 -11.30 4.46
C ILE A 141 20.46 -12.33 4.07
N LYS A 142 20.34 -13.39 4.87
CA LYS A 142 19.26 -14.37 4.78
C LYS A 142 17.98 -13.70 5.27
N ASN A 143 17.16 -13.20 4.35
CA ASN A 143 16.05 -12.33 4.68
C ASN A 143 14.72 -13.05 4.49
N LYS A 144 13.90 -13.09 5.55
CA LYS A 144 12.49 -13.46 5.47
C LYS A 144 11.67 -12.19 5.26
N ALA A 145 11.23 -11.96 4.04
CA ALA A 145 10.27 -10.90 3.75
C ALA A 145 8.86 -11.46 3.77
N ILE A 146 8.00 -10.90 4.60
CA ILE A 146 6.60 -11.29 4.68
C ILE A 146 5.75 -10.05 4.43
N LEU A 147 4.83 -10.13 3.48
CA LEU A 147 3.78 -9.14 3.26
C LEU A 147 2.46 -9.74 3.74
N VAL A 148 1.78 -9.07 4.66
CA VAL A 148 0.44 -9.41 5.10
C VAL A 148 -0.52 -8.32 4.67
N ILE A 149 -1.60 -8.68 3.96
CA ILE A 149 -2.71 -7.79 3.64
C ILE A 149 -3.95 -8.33 4.35
N GLU A 150 -4.53 -7.49 5.21
CA GLU A 150 -5.61 -7.90 6.11
C GLU A 150 -6.76 -6.89 6.06
N SER A 151 -7.97 -7.36 5.76
CA SER A 151 -9.20 -6.55 5.77
C SER A 151 -9.10 -5.25 4.96
N SER A 152 -8.31 -5.24 3.89
CA SER A 152 -8.06 -4.02 3.10
C SER A 152 -7.95 -4.32 1.62
N THR A 153 -8.16 -3.30 0.80
CA THR A 153 -7.99 -3.37 -0.65
C THR A 153 -6.64 -2.77 -1.05
N VAL A 154 -5.82 -3.56 -1.75
CA VAL A 154 -4.55 -3.11 -2.32
C VAL A 154 -4.56 -3.34 -3.82
N ILE A 155 -4.34 -2.27 -4.58
CA ILE A 155 -4.21 -2.28 -6.04
C ILE A 155 -2.76 -1.88 -6.37
N THR A 156 -2.06 -2.69 -7.15
CA THR A 156 -0.65 -2.43 -7.43
C THR A 156 -0.27 -2.81 -8.86
N ASN A 157 0.69 -2.11 -9.43
CA ASN A 157 1.27 -2.48 -10.73
C ASN A 157 2.47 -3.43 -10.61
N GLY A 158 2.71 -3.98 -9.43
CA GLY A 158 3.69 -5.04 -9.23
C GLY A 158 4.09 -5.27 -7.79
N LEU A 159 4.48 -6.51 -7.53
CA LEU A 159 4.83 -7.04 -6.22
C LEU A 159 6.11 -7.87 -6.31
N SER A 160 7.14 -7.50 -5.55
CA SER A 160 8.37 -8.28 -5.41
C SER A 160 8.73 -8.44 -3.94
N VAL A 161 8.39 -9.58 -3.37
CA VAL A 161 8.64 -9.92 -1.97
C VAL A 161 9.64 -11.07 -1.90
N GLY A 162 10.80 -10.78 -1.33
CA GLY A 162 11.92 -11.74 -1.20
C GLY A 162 12.81 -11.86 -2.43
N GLY A 163 12.54 -11.13 -3.52
CA GLY A 163 13.28 -11.26 -4.79
C GLY A 163 14.77 -10.94 -4.72
N ASN A 164 15.20 -10.12 -3.79
CA ASN A 164 16.61 -9.73 -3.60
C ASN A 164 17.28 -10.43 -2.42
N ALA A 165 16.66 -11.44 -1.85
CA ALA A 165 17.20 -12.16 -0.71
C ALA A 165 17.56 -13.61 -1.07
N LYS A 166 18.59 -14.12 -0.43
CA LYS A 166 18.95 -15.53 -0.51
C LYS A 166 18.34 -16.28 0.67
N ASP A 167 17.92 -17.53 0.42
CA ASP A 167 17.53 -18.45 1.47
C ASP A 167 18.73 -18.97 2.29
N GLU A 168 18.48 -19.86 3.23
CA GLU A 168 19.51 -20.50 4.05
C GLU A 168 20.51 -21.35 3.25
N ASN A 169 20.14 -21.74 2.02
CA ASN A 169 20.98 -22.51 1.10
C ASN A 169 21.74 -21.59 0.11
N GLY A 170 21.53 -20.28 0.17
CA GLY A 170 22.14 -19.29 -0.71
C GLY A 170 21.44 -19.14 -2.05
N GLU A 171 20.21 -19.66 -2.22
CA GLU A 171 19.42 -19.53 -3.43
C GLU A 171 18.58 -18.24 -3.42
N TRP A 172 18.56 -17.55 -4.55
CA TRP A 172 17.83 -16.30 -4.70
C TRP A 172 16.32 -16.52 -4.81
N GLY A 173 15.56 -15.56 -4.26
CA GLY A 173 14.13 -15.45 -4.48
C GLY A 173 13.27 -16.44 -3.73
N LYS A 174 13.84 -17.26 -2.84
CA LYS A 174 13.10 -18.31 -2.12
C LYS A 174 12.68 -17.93 -0.70
N THR A 175 12.64 -16.66 -0.36
CA THR A 175 12.43 -16.20 1.03
C THR A 175 11.17 -15.36 1.24
N GLY A 176 10.45 -15.02 0.18
CA GLY A 176 9.29 -14.13 0.25
C GLY A 176 7.98 -14.85 0.46
N GLU A 177 7.14 -14.33 1.34
CA GLU A 177 5.78 -14.81 1.54
C GLU A 177 4.78 -13.66 1.48
N THR A 178 3.68 -13.85 0.75
CA THR A 178 2.53 -12.93 0.77
C THR A 178 1.32 -13.65 1.33
N ILE A 179 0.66 -13.04 2.32
CA ILE A 179 -0.50 -13.57 3.01
C ILE A 179 -1.66 -12.59 2.86
N LEU A 180 -2.75 -13.05 2.26
CA LEU A 180 -4.02 -12.34 2.19
C LEU A 180 -4.98 -13.00 3.16
N ARG A 181 -5.64 -12.21 4.04
CA ARG A 181 -6.58 -12.77 5.01
C ARG A 181 -7.68 -11.79 5.41
N ASN A 182 -8.76 -12.31 5.98
CA ASN A 182 -9.85 -11.53 6.56
C ASN A 182 -10.50 -10.58 5.54
N ASN A 183 -10.94 -11.10 4.40
CA ASN A 183 -11.55 -10.35 3.29
C ASN A 183 -10.61 -9.32 2.64
N ALA A 184 -9.32 -9.58 2.60
CA ALA A 184 -8.39 -8.77 1.85
C ALA A 184 -8.61 -8.92 0.34
N TRP A 185 -8.34 -7.83 -0.39
CA TRP A 185 -8.32 -7.82 -1.86
C TRP A 185 -6.95 -7.33 -2.33
N LEU A 186 -6.25 -8.17 -3.09
CA LEU A 186 -5.02 -7.78 -3.77
C LEU A 186 -5.22 -7.87 -5.28
N ASP A 187 -5.14 -6.74 -5.95
CA ASP A 187 -5.15 -6.62 -7.41
C ASP A 187 -3.74 -6.26 -7.89
N ILE A 188 -3.14 -7.16 -8.66
CA ILE A 188 -1.86 -6.93 -9.34
C ILE A 188 -2.17 -6.82 -10.83
N THR A 189 -2.38 -5.59 -11.29
CA THR A 189 -2.67 -5.31 -12.69
C THR A 189 -1.55 -4.51 -13.33
N TRP A 190 -0.96 -5.07 -14.38
CA TRP A 190 0.05 -4.39 -15.16
C TRP A 190 -0.18 -4.54 -16.65
N GLU A 191 -0.30 -3.38 -17.31
CA GLU A 191 -0.42 -3.29 -18.76
C GLU A 191 0.88 -2.73 -19.35
N LYS A 192 1.53 -3.52 -20.20
CA LYS A 192 2.81 -3.17 -20.80
C LYS A 192 2.66 -2.68 -22.23
N THR A 193 3.15 -1.49 -22.49
CA THR A 193 3.28 -0.93 -23.83
C THR A 193 4.72 -0.91 -24.34
N THR A 194 5.73 -1.03 -23.48
CA THR A 194 7.16 -1.00 -23.82
C THR A 194 7.92 -2.04 -23.00
N ASN A 195 9.16 -2.34 -23.34
CA ASN A 195 9.97 -3.39 -22.72
C ASN A 195 10.50 -2.97 -21.34
N PRO A 196 9.83 -3.25 -20.17
CA PRO A 196 10.38 -2.93 -18.87
C PRO A 196 11.34 -3.99 -18.39
N SER A 197 12.29 -3.59 -17.59
CA SER A 197 13.09 -4.49 -16.78
C SER A 197 12.32 -4.80 -15.49
N GLY A 198 12.00 -6.06 -15.24
CA GLY A 198 11.41 -6.53 -14.00
C GLY A 198 10.17 -7.42 -14.18
N LEU A 199 9.84 -8.15 -13.13
CA LEU A 199 8.68 -9.03 -13.07
C LEU A 199 7.55 -8.34 -12.28
N PRO A 200 6.32 -8.32 -12.81
CA PRO A 200 5.18 -7.71 -12.09
C PRO A 200 4.77 -8.50 -10.85
N LEU A 201 5.09 -9.77 -10.81
CA LEU A 201 4.92 -10.61 -9.63
C LEU A 201 6.18 -11.44 -9.44
N TYR A 202 6.82 -11.29 -8.29
CA TYR A 202 7.96 -12.10 -7.87
C TYR A 202 7.79 -12.43 -6.39
N ASN A 203 7.55 -13.70 -6.10
CA ASN A 203 7.26 -14.14 -4.74
C ASN A 203 7.65 -15.62 -4.56
N HIS A 204 7.92 -16.05 -3.33
CA HIS A 204 8.16 -17.46 -3.05
C HIS A 204 6.86 -18.19 -2.74
N ASN A 205 6.15 -17.79 -1.69
CA ASN A 205 4.86 -18.38 -1.32
C ASN A 205 3.75 -17.34 -1.30
N ILE A 206 2.57 -17.73 -1.72
CA ILE A 206 1.35 -16.92 -1.60
C ILE A 206 0.30 -17.74 -0.85
N LYS A 207 -0.26 -17.17 0.23
CA LYS A 207 -1.38 -17.74 0.97
C LYS A 207 -2.58 -16.82 0.87
N VAL A 208 -3.71 -17.35 0.49
CA VAL A 208 -4.98 -16.63 0.37
C VAL A 208 -5.99 -17.31 1.28
N GLU A 209 -6.46 -16.59 2.31
CA GLU A 209 -7.37 -17.08 3.34
C GLU A 209 -8.61 -16.19 3.37
N ASN A 210 -9.79 -16.71 2.97
CA ASN A 210 -11.03 -15.93 2.87
C ASN A 210 -10.82 -14.55 2.21
N SER A 211 -10.15 -14.51 1.06
CA SER A 211 -9.66 -13.29 0.44
C SER A 211 -9.58 -13.44 -1.08
N VAL A 212 -9.30 -12.35 -1.77
CA VAL A 212 -9.22 -12.31 -3.24
C VAL A 212 -7.81 -11.93 -3.68
N LEU A 213 -7.25 -12.73 -4.58
CA LEU A 213 -6.05 -12.40 -5.34
C LEU A 213 -6.42 -12.31 -6.82
N PHE A 214 -6.31 -11.12 -7.38
CA PHE A 214 -6.49 -10.89 -8.81
C PHE A 214 -5.13 -10.56 -9.44
N TYR A 215 -4.75 -11.32 -10.47
CA TYR A 215 -3.52 -11.10 -11.22
C TYR A 215 -3.83 -10.95 -12.70
N ASN A 216 -3.63 -9.76 -13.23
CA ASN A 216 -3.86 -9.45 -14.64
C ASN A 216 -2.60 -8.86 -15.26
N TYR A 217 -1.92 -9.69 -16.04
CA TYR A 217 -0.75 -9.29 -16.78
C TYR A 217 -1.05 -9.22 -18.27
N ARG A 218 -0.98 -8.05 -18.86
CA ARG A 218 -1.17 -7.83 -20.28
C ARG A 218 0.13 -7.38 -20.93
N ASN A 219 0.74 -8.26 -21.69
CA ASN A 219 1.95 -7.96 -22.48
C ASN A 219 1.59 -7.80 -23.95
N THR A 220 1.79 -6.61 -24.50
CA THR A 220 1.66 -6.32 -25.94
C THR A 220 3.02 -6.27 -26.66
N GLY A 221 4.13 -6.54 -25.95
CA GLY A 221 5.51 -6.52 -26.46
C GLY A 221 6.04 -7.91 -26.85
N THR A 222 7.18 -7.93 -27.52
CA THR A 222 7.81 -9.14 -28.07
C THR A 222 8.62 -9.99 -27.08
N LEU A 223 8.90 -9.50 -25.88
CA LEU A 223 9.61 -10.25 -24.83
C LEU A 223 8.71 -10.38 -23.61
N GLY A 224 8.32 -11.63 -23.32
CA GLY A 224 7.47 -11.93 -22.17
C GLY A 224 8.31 -12.15 -20.91
N TYR A 225 8.20 -11.20 -19.96
CA TYR A 225 8.49 -11.51 -18.57
C TYR A 225 7.15 -11.81 -17.90
N TYR A 226 7.04 -12.98 -17.31
CA TYR A 226 5.84 -13.43 -16.61
C TYR A 226 6.04 -13.25 -15.12
N GLY A 227 4.95 -13.22 -14.34
CA GLY A 227 5.04 -13.34 -12.90
C GLY A 227 5.61 -14.72 -12.53
N GLU A 228 6.41 -14.76 -11.48
CA GLU A 228 6.99 -16.00 -10.97
C GLU A 228 6.67 -16.17 -9.48
N VAL A 229 6.09 -17.32 -9.16
CA VAL A 229 5.94 -17.80 -7.80
C VAL A 229 6.79 -19.06 -7.69
N TYR A 230 7.86 -19.00 -6.89
CA TYR A 230 8.83 -20.09 -6.81
C TYR A 230 8.41 -21.23 -5.88
N GLY A 231 7.45 -21.01 -5.01
CA GLY A 231 6.92 -21.98 -4.09
C GLY A 231 5.43 -22.22 -4.30
N ASP A 232 4.70 -22.39 -3.22
CA ASP A 232 3.31 -22.80 -3.24
C ASP A 232 2.34 -21.60 -3.27
N VAL A 233 1.23 -21.76 -3.99
CA VAL A 233 0.03 -20.95 -3.84
C VAL A 233 -0.98 -21.77 -3.06
N THR A 234 -1.31 -21.36 -1.85
CA THR A 234 -2.24 -22.05 -0.96
C THR A 234 -3.53 -21.24 -0.83
N LEU A 235 -4.67 -21.86 -1.11
CA LEU A 235 -5.99 -21.26 -0.96
C LEU A 235 -6.73 -21.95 0.19
N SER A 236 -7.38 -21.19 1.07
CA SER A 236 -8.20 -21.70 2.17
C SER A 236 -9.42 -20.83 2.44
N GLY A 237 -10.55 -21.43 2.75
CA GLY A 237 -11.82 -20.73 2.92
C GLY A 237 -12.41 -20.24 1.61
N ASP A 238 -13.17 -19.14 1.65
CA ASP A 238 -13.80 -18.54 0.47
C ASP A 238 -12.78 -17.67 -0.26
N CYS A 239 -12.13 -18.23 -1.29
CA CYS A 239 -11.09 -17.57 -2.06
C CYS A 239 -11.47 -17.47 -3.54
N THR A 240 -11.02 -16.38 -4.16
CA THR A 240 -11.11 -16.18 -5.62
C THR A 240 -9.80 -15.62 -6.13
#